data_26810a9d521efe7d5e5675a5bcf026a7
#
_entry.id   26810a9d521efe7d5e5675a5bcf026a7
#
_cell.length_a   1.000
_cell.length_b   1.000
_cell.length_c   1.000
_cell.angle_alpha   90.00
_cell.angle_beta   90.00
_cell.angle_gamma   90.00
#
_symmetry.space_group_name_H-M   'P 1'
#
loop_
_entity.id
_entity.type
_entity.pdbx_description
1 polymer ?
#
loop_
_entity_poly.entity_id
_entity_poly.type
_entity_poly.pdbx_seq_one_letter_code
_entity_poly.pdbx_strand_id
1 'polypeptide(L)'
;MIAYSSVEGEDIAKISARASDTVTSRGLNLGEIMQVAAEKFLGKGGGHNVAAGAQVPMEDIDNFIKIVDELVARQLKGERIGS
;
A
#
# COMPACT_ATOMS: atom_id res chain seq x y z
N MET A 1 -4.76 -7.45 -5.22
CA MET A 1 -4.41 -8.41 -4.16
C MET A 1 -3.20 -7.94 -3.38
N ILE A 2 -3.26 -8.07 -2.07
CA ILE A 2 -2.16 -7.67 -1.18
C ILE A 2 -1.62 -8.91 -0.48
N ALA A 3 -0.31 -9.06 -0.48
CA ALA A 3 0.38 -10.12 0.24
C ALA A 3 1.51 -9.52 1.06
N TYR A 4 1.84 -10.14 2.18
CA TYR A 4 2.95 -9.67 2.98
C TYR A 4 3.78 -10.84 3.49
N SER A 5 5.04 -10.56 3.81
CA SER A 5 5.94 -11.51 4.43
C SER A 5 6.81 -10.78 5.45
N SER A 6 7.31 -11.51 6.44
CA SER A 6 8.26 -10.96 7.40
C SER A 6 9.68 -11.23 6.91
N VAL A 7 10.60 -10.36 7.29
CA VAL A 7 12.02 -10.56 7.07
C VAL A 7 12.59 -11.25 8.29
N GLU A 8 13.22 -12.41 8.09
CA GLU A 8 13.79 -13.17 9.18
C GLU A 8 14.85 -12.37 9.93
N GLY A 9 14.74 -12.33 11.26
CA GLY A 9 15.68 -11.60 12.10
C GLY A 9 15.41 -10.10 12.21
N GLU A 10 14.35 -9.60 11.55
CA GLU A 10 13.96 -8.20 11.60
C GLU A 10 12.48 -8.07 11.92
N ASP A 11 12.10 -7.01 12.63
CA ASP A 11 10.70 -6.73 12.96
C ASP A 11 10.03 -5.88 11.86
N ILE A 12 10.30 -6.22 10.61
CA ILE A 12 9.80 -5.49 9.44
C ILE A 12 8.99 -6.43 8.57
N ALA A 13 7.84 -5.96 8.15
CA ALA A 13 7.00 -6.65 7.18
C ALA A 13 7.22 -6.05 5.80
N LYS A 14 7.39 -6.90 4.79
CA LYS A 14 7.41 -6.51 3.39
C LYS A 14 6.04 -6.79 2.81
N ILE A 15 5.43 -5.78 2.24
CA ILE A 15 4.10 -5.87 1.65
C ILE A 15 4.21 -5.72 0.15
N SER A 16 3.52 -6.58 -0.60
CA SER A 16 3.42 -6.49 -2.05
C SER A 16 1.96 -6.39 -2.43
N ALA A 17 1.65 -5.52 -3.38
CA ALA A 17 0.29 -5.34 -3.86
C ALA A 17 0.27 -5.35 -5.38
N ARG A 18 -0.77 -5.95 -5.94
CA ARG A 18 -0.98 -5.98 -7.38
C ARG A 18 -2.44 -5.72 -7.70
N ALA A 19 -2.68 -5.03 -8.81
CA ALA A 19 -4.02 -4.74 -9.28
C ALA A 19 -4.11 -5.03 -10.78
N SER A 20 -5.32 -5.33 -11.26
CA SER A 20 -5.55 -5.53 -12.69
C SER A 20 -5.59 -4.19 -13.41
N ASP A 21 -5.36 -4.21 -14.73
CA ASP A 21 -5.48 -3.01 -15.56
C ASP A 21 -6.88 -2.42 -15.50
N THR A 22 -7.89 -3.26 -15.37
CA THR A 22 -9.29 -2.82 -15.25
C THR A 22 -9.48 -1.93 -14.03
N VAL A 23 -8.91 -2.32 -12.89
CA VAL A 23 -9.03 -1.56 -11.65
C VAL A 23 -8.21 -0.27 -11.73
N THR A 24 -6.99 -0.35 -12.27
CA THR A 24 -6.14 0.84 -12.39
C THR A 24 -6.74 1.87 -13.34
N SER A 25 -7.44 1.43 -14.39
CA SER A 25 -8.10 2.36 -15.30
C SER A 25 -9.23 3.15 -14.62
N ARG A 26 -9.69 2.69 -13.46
CA ARG A 26 -10.70 3.40 -12.66
C ARG A 26 -10.10 4.42 -11.69
N GLY A 27 -8.78 4.63 -11.77
CA GLY A 27 -8.10 5.61 -10.95
C GLY A 27 -7.24 5.04 -9.83
N LEU A 28 -7.11 3.73 -9.73
CA LEU A 28 -6.27 3.11 -8.72
C LEU A 28 -4.79 3.28 -9.04
N ASN A 29 -4.01 3.71 -8.06
CA ASN A 29 -2.55 3.82 -8.18
C ASN A 29 -1.92 3.23 -6.93
N LEU A 30 -1.47 1.98 -7.03
CA LEU A 30 -0.87 1.27 -5.90
C LEU A 30 0.42 1.91 -5.40
N GLY A 31 1.24 2.45 -6.32
CA GLY A 31 2.48 3.12 -5.93
C GLY A 31 2.22 4.28 -4.97
N GLU A 32 1.24 5.10 -5.29
CA GLU A 32 0.85 6.22 -4.44
C GLU A 32 0.27 5.74 -3.11
N ILE A 33 -0.60 4.73 -3.16
CA ILE A 33 -1.20 4.16 -1.95
C ILE A 33 -0.14 3.63 -1.00
N MET A 34 0.82 2.85 -1.53
CA MET A 34 1.87 2.28 -0.70
C MET A 34 2.77 3.35 -0.11
N GLN A 35 3.09 4.38 -0.88
CA GLN A 35 3.90 5.50 -0.40
C GLN A 35 3.18 6.25 0.73
N VAL A 36 1.94 6.65 0.51
CA VAL A 36 1.18 7.42 1.49
C VAL A 36 0.95 6.60 2.76
N ALA A 37 0.54 5.34 2.62
CA ALA A 37 0.28 4.48 3.76
C ALA A 37 1.54 4.19 4.57
N ALA A 38 2.66 3.89 3.90
CA ALA A 38 3.91 3.58 4.59
C ALA A 38 4.45 4.77 5.37
N GLU A 39 4.32 5.98 4.83
CA GLU A 39 4.79 7.19 5.52
C GLU A 39 4.11 7.40 6.87
N LYS A 40 2.87 6.94 7.03
CA LYS A 40 2.14 7.06 8.30
C LYS A 40 2.76 6.21 9.42
N PHE A 41 3.56 5.21 9.05
CA PHE A 41 4.18 4.29 10.00
C PHE A 41 5.71 4.38 9.95
N LEU A 42 6.24 5.47 9.41
CA LEU A 42 7.69 5.70 9.28
C LEU A 42 8.38 4.62 8.43
N GLY A 43 7.60 3.98 7.54
CA GLY A 43 8.12 2.99 6.62
C GLY A 43 8.42 3.57 5.26
N LYS A 44 8.68 2.70 4.30
CA LYS A 44 8.95 3.07 2.92
C LYS A 44 7.99 2.33 2.01
N GLY A 45 7.49 3.01 0.98
CA GLY A 45 6.62 2.39 0.01
C GLY A 45 6.63 3.14 -1.31
N GLY A 46 6.16 2.47 -2.35
CA GLY A 46 6.09 3.03 -3.69
C GLY A 46 6.06 1.94 -4.73
N GLY A 47 6.10 2.34 -5.99
CA GLY A 47 6.09 1.42 -7.11
C GLY A 47 5.28 1.97 -8.27
N HIS A 48 4.71 1.04 -9.04
CA HIS A 48 3.88 1.38 -10.19
C HIS A 48 2.40 1.32 -9.83
N ASN A 49 1.55 1.81 -10.72
CA ASN A 49 0.11 1.81 -10.47
C ASN A 49 -0.50 0.40 -10.39
N VAL A 50 0.07 -0.58 -11.08
CA VAL A 50 -0.42 -1.97 -11.09
C VAL A 50 0.34 -2.89 -10.13
N ALA A 51 1.52 -2.47 -9.66
CA ALA A 51 2.34 -3.27 -8.77
C ALA A 51 3.18 -2.36 -7.89
N ALA A 52 3.09 -2.54 -6.59
CA ALA A 52 3.80 -1.70 -5.63
C ALA A 52 4.13 -2.50 -4.37
N GLY A 53 5.00 -1.96 -3.56
CA GLY A 53 5.37 -2.59 -2.31
C GLY A 53 5.66 -1.58 -1.22
N ALA A 54 5.76 -2.09 0.00
CA ALA A 54 6.06 -1.26 1.16
C ALA A 54 6.80 -2.08 2.21
N GLN A 55 7.49 -1.38 3.09
CA GLN A 55 8.11 -1.95 4.27
C GLN A 55 7.66 -1.14 5.48
N VAL A 56 7.06 -1.81 6.45
CA VAL A 56 6.59 -1.16 7.68
C VAL A 56 6.94 -2.05 8.88
N PRO A 57 6.99 -1.49 10.09
CA PRO A 57 7.19 -2.33 11.27
C PRO A 57 6.14 -3.41 11.37
N MET A 58 6.54 -4.62 11.75
CA MET A 58 5.63 -5.77 11.82
C MET A 58 4.44 -5.49 12.73
N GLU A 59 4.63 -4.77 13.82
CA GLU A 59 3.55 -4.44 14.76
C GLU A 59 2.47 -3.54 14.17
N ASP A 60 2.78 -2.85 13.08
CA ASP A 60 1.86 -1.90 12.43
C ASP A 60 1.13 -2.50 11.23
N ILE A 61 1.35 -3.77 10.94
CA ILE A 61 0.84 -4.36 9.69
C ILE A 61 -0.70 -4.34 9.60
N ASP A 62 -1.39 -4.62 10.70
CA ASP A 62 -2.85 -4.61 10.69
C ASP A 62 -3.41 -3.22 10.41
N ASN A 63 -2.81 -2.21 11.06
CA ASN A 63 -3.20 -0.82 10.84
C ASN A 63 -2.82 -0.36 9.44
N PHE A 64 -1.66 -0.80 8.94
CA PHE A 64 -1.22 -0.49 7.60
C PHE A 64 -2.24 -1.00 6.56
N ILE A 65 -2.69 -2.24 6.70
CA ILE A 65 -3.66 -2.83 5.77
C ILE A 65 -4.99 -2.08 5.81
N LYS A 66 -5.44 -1.67 6.99
CA LYS A 66 -6.66 -0.87 7.12
C LYS A 66 -6.54 0.46 6.38
N ILE A 67 -5.39 1.13 6.50
CA ILE A 67 -5.15 2.39 5.80
C ILE A 67 -5.12 2.15 4.28
N VAL A 68 -4.47 1.08 3.83
CA VAL A 68 -4.43 0.75 2.40
C VAL A 68 -5.83 0.54 1.87
N ASP A 69 -6.68 -0.21 2.57
CA ASP A 69 -8.07 -0.44 2.15
C ASP A 69 -8.83 0.88 2.04
N GLU A 70 -8.66 1.78 3.00
CA GLU A 70 -9.30 3.09 2.97
C GLU A 70 -8.84 3.91 1.77
N LEU A 71 -7.52 3.92 1.51
CA LEU A 71 -6.97 4.68 0.40
C LEU A 71 -7.42 4.12 -0.96
N VAL A 72 -7.53 2.80 -1.08
CA VAL A 72 -8.06 2.17 -2.29
C VAL A 72 -9.49 2.66 -2.54
N ALA A 73 -10.33 2.64 -1.51
CA ALA A 73 -11.71 3.08 -1.63
C ALA A 73 -11.80 4.55 -2.06
N ARG A 74 -10.93 5.39 -1.50
CA ARG A 74 -10.90 6.82 -1.85
C ARG A 74 -10.48 7.05 -3.29
N GLN A 75 -9.44 6.37 -3.75
CA GLN A 75 -8.98 6.51 -5.14
C GLN A 75 -10.05 6.06 -6.13
N LEU A 76 -10.75 4.97 -5.83
CA LEU A 76 -11.81 4.48 -6.70
C LEU A 76 -13.02 5.42 -6.76
N LYS A 77 -13.18 6.28 -5.76
CA LYS A 77 -14.19 7.34 -5.76
C LYS A 77 -13.73 8.62 -6.44
N GLY A 78 -12.47 8.66 -6.90
CA GLY A 78 -11.88 9.84 -7.50
C GLY A 78 -11.32 10.85 -6.51
N GLU A 79 -11.19 10.49 -5.25
CA GLU A 79 -10.64 11.38 -4.22
C GLU A 79 -9.11 11.31 -4.20
N ARG A 80 -8.47 12.43 -3.87
CA ARG A 80 -7.03 12.46 -3.69
C ARG A 80 -6.65 11.85 -2.35
N ILE A 81 -5.57 11.07 -2.33
CA ILE A 81 -5.04 10.48 -1.12
C ILE A 81 -3.70 11.07 -0.71
N GLY A 82 -3.01 11.72 -1.63
CA GLY A 82 -1.79 12.46 -1.33
C GLY A 82 -2.10 13.90 -0.95
N SER A 83 -1.19 14.54 -0.25
CA SER A 83 -1.35 15.93 0.15
C SER A 83 -1.19 16.90 -1.01
#